data_8afaad2d243148290495d5ce3579a43c
#
_entry.id   8afaad2d243148290495d5ce3579a43c
#
_cell.length_a   1.000
_cell.length_b   1.000
_cell.length_c   1.000
_cell.angle_alpha   90.00
_cell.angle_beta   90.00
_cell.angle_gamma   90.00
#
_symmetry.space_group_name_H-M   'P 1'
#
loop_
_entity.id
_entity.type
_entity.pdbx_description
1 polymer ?
#
loop_
_entity_poly.entity_id
_entity_poly.type
_entity_poly.pdbx_seq_one_letter_code
_entity_poly.pdbx_strand_id
1 'polypeptide(L)'
;DSDLKQEAFEGKTWQQQCDNIIASLPEKICISFDIDGMYPWYCPNTGTPVPGGFSFEQAAYLFSRLAETNKEIIGFDLVEVAPGDDDWDGNVGARMLFHMCGVFAKSQKMNVGNKIKFNR
;
A
#
# COMPACT_ATOMS: atom_id res chain seq x y z
N ASP A 1 -4.64 -4.10 -12.29
CA ASP A 1 -4.21 -5.43 -11.85
C ASP A 1 -3.78 -6.32 -13.02
N SER A 2 -4.56 -6.41 -14.10
CA SER A 2 -4.21 -7.23 -15.28
C SER A 2 -2.86 -6.88 -15.88
N ASP A 3 -2.56 -5.59 -16.04
CA ASP A 3 -1.32 -5.10 -16.65
C ASP A 3 -0.10 -5.45 -15.80
N LEU A 4 -0.20 -5.31 -14.47
CA LEU A 4 0.87 -5.68 -13.54
C LEU A 4 1.17 -7.18 -13.58
N LYS A 5 0.13 -8.02 -13.70
CA LYS A 5 0.32 -9.47 -13.81
C LYS A 5 0.93 -9.85 -15.16
N GLN A 6 0.50 -9.22 -16.25
CA GLN A 6 1.10 -9.44 -17.57
C GLN A 6 2.59 -9.07 -17.55
N GLU A 7 2.95 -7.90 -17.03
CA GLU A 7 4.34 -7.47 -16.88
C GLU A 7 5.18 -8.47 -16.06
N ALA A 8 4.58 -9.05 -14.99
CA ALA A 8 5.26 -10.07 -14.19
C ALA A 8 5.51 -11.36 -14.98
N PHE A 9 4.54 -11.81 -15.80
CA PHE A 9 4.73 -12.95 -16.71
C PHE A 9 5.79 -12.70 -17.78
N GLU A 10 6.00 -11.46 -18.16
CA GLU A 10 7.04 -11.01 -19.10
C GLU A 10 8.39 -10.78 -18.41
N GLY A 11 8.52 -11.11 -17.12
CA GLY A 11 9.77 -11.09 -16.36
C GLY A 11 10.06 -9.82 -15.58
N LYS A 12 9.12 -8.87 -15.51
CA LYS A 12 9.27 -7.66 -14.68
C LYS A 12 9.10 -8.01 -13.22
N THR A 13 10.07 -7.67 -12.40
CA THR A 13 10.01 -7.93 -10.96
C THR A 13 8.99 -7.01 -10.27
N TRP A 14 8.44 -7.44 -9.12
CA TRP A 14 7.55 -6.60 -8.31
C TRP A 14 8.22 -5.28 -7.88
N GLN A 15 9.52 -5.32 -7.57
CA GLN A 15 10.30 -4.11 -7.28
C GLN A 15 10.26 -3.11 -8.44
N GLN A 16 10.52 -3.55 -9.66
CA GLN A 16 10.49 -2.69 -10.86
C GLN A 16 9.08 -2.10 -11.09
N GLN A 17 8.04 -2.90 -10.87
CA GLN A 17 6.66 -2.42 -10.99
C GLN A 17 6.35 -1.35 -9.92
N CYS A 18 6.73 -1.58 -8.66
CA CYS A 18 6.59 -0.59 -7.59
C CYS A 18 7.34 0.71 -7.92
N ASP A 19 8.57 0.62 -8.39
CA ASP A 19 9.37 1.80 -8.73
C ASP A 19 8.72 2.61 -9.87
N ASN A 20 8.13 1.96 -10.86
CA ASN A 20 7.39 2.63 -11.94
C ASN A 20 6.10 3.30 -11.42
N ILE A 21 5.33 2.62 -10.57
CA ILE A 21 4.14 3.20 -9.93
C ILE A 21 4.53 4.44 -9.15
N ILE A 22 5.53 4.34 -8.30
CA ILE A 22 5.99 5.43 -7.44
C ILE A 22 6.51 6.61 -8.27
N ALA A 23 7.24 6.35 -9.35
CA ALA A 23 7.75 7.39 -10.24
C ALA A 23 6.63 8.23 -10.88
N SER A 24 5.47 7.64 -11.13
CA SER A 24 4.30 8.33 -11.71
C SER A 24 3.51 9.17 -10.72
N LEU A 25 3.72 8.99 -9.41
CA LEU A 25 2.96 9.69 -8.37
C LEU A 25 3.46 11.14 -8.16
N PRO A 26 2.59 12.06 -7.74
CA PRO A 26 2.99 13.41 -7.37
C PRO A 26 3.86 13.43 -6.09
N GLU A 27 4.39 14.59 -5.71
CA GLU A 27 5.21 14.74 -4.51
C GLU A 27 4.42 14.54 -3.21
N LYS A 28 3.15 14.95 -3.19
CA LYS A 28 2.22 14.79 -2.05
C LYS A 28 1.15 13.78 -2.40
N ILE A 29 0.96 12.80 -1.53
CA ILE A 29 0.14 11.62 -1.79
C ILE A 29 -0.80 11.39 -0.63
N CYS A 30 -2.07 11.09 -0.94
CA CYS A 30 -3.01 10.46 -0.05
C CYS A 30 -3.21 9.01 -0.52
N ILE A 31 -3.13 8.05 0.40
CA ILE A 31 -3.34 6.63 0.10
C ILE A 31 -4.75 6.25 0.54
N SER A 32 -5.60 5.84 -0.40
CA SER A 32 -6.85 5.17 -0.11
C SER A 32 -6.69 3.70 -0.45
N PHE A 33 -6.70 2.84 0.56
CA PHE A 33 -6.50 1.41 0.38
C PHE A 33 -7.79 0.65 0.67
N ASP A 34 -8.36 0.12 -0.39
CA ASP A 34 -9.48 -0.78 -0.32
C ASP A 34 -9.00 -2.20 -0.11
N ILE A 35 -9.48 -2.89 0.94
CA ILE A 35 -9.01 -4.23 1.28
C ILE A 35 -9.34 -5.25 0.19
N ASP A 36 -10.39 -5.03 -0.61
CA ASP A 36 -10.76 -5.92 -1.71
C ASP A 36 -9.81 -5.84 -2.92
N GLY A 37 -8.87 -4.89 -2.92
CA GLY A 37 -7.71 -4.89 -3.82
C GLY A 37 -6.72 -6.03 -3.56
N MET A 38 -6.83 -6.73 -2.43
CA MET A 38 -6.07 -7.94 -2.13
C MET A 38 -6.80 -9.20 -2.64
N TYR A 39 -6.08 -10.33 -2.59
CA TYR A 39 -6.72 -11.62 -2.89
C TYR A 39 -7.93 -11.88 -1.99
N PRO A 40 -9.04 -12.45 -2.53
CA PRO A 40 -10.29 -12.65 -1.76
C PRO A 40 -10.15 -13.46 -0.47
N TRP A 41 -9.16 -14.32 -0.36
CA TRP A 41 -8.95 -15.07 0.90
C TRP A 41 -8.41 -14.21 2.06
N TYR A 42 -7.94 -12.99 1.79
CA TYR A 42 -7.59 -12.04 2.86
C TYR A 42 -8.79 -11.27 3.40
N CYS A 43 -9.85 -11.16 2.61
CA CYS A 43 -11.04 -10.38 2.94
C CYS A 43 -12.31 -11.05 2.38
N PRO A 44 -12.63 -12.29 2.80
CA PRO A 44 -13.75 -13.05 2.21
C PRO A 44 -15.13 -12.41 2.44
N ASN A 45 -15.25 -11.50 3.41
CA ASN A 45 -16.52 -10.85 3.76
C ASN A 45 -16.64 -9.42 3.20
N THR A 46 -15.65 -8.92 2.49
CA THR A 46 -15.76 -7.59 1.83
C THR A 46 -16.92 -7.55 0.84
N GLY A 47 -17.43 -6.34 0.56
CA GLY A 47 -18.64 -6.17 -0.26
C GLY A 47 -18.51 -6.63 -1.70
N THR A 48 -17.33 -6.46 -2.30
CA THR A 48 -17.08 -6.71 -3.74
C THR A 48 -15.80 -7.50 -4.00
N PRO A 49 -15.64 -8.72 -3.45
CA PRO A 49 -14.46 -9.50 -3.72
C PRO A 49 -14.39 -9.90 -5.20
N VAL A 50 -13.23 -9.71 -5.81
CA VAL A 50 -12.98 -10.04 -7.22
C VAL A 50 -11.80 -11.00 -7.37
N PRO A 51 -11.76 -11.86 -8.40
CA PRO A 51 -10.60 -12.69 -8.69
C PRO A 51 -9.37 -11.84 -8.94
N GLY A 52 -8.22 -12.25 -8.37
CA GLY A 52 -6.97 -11.52 -8.48
C GLY A 52 -6.65 -10.70 -7.25
N GLY A 53 -5.98 -9.56 -7.41
CA GLY A 53 -5.56 -8.71 -6.31
C GLY A 53 -4.08 -8.87 -5.94
N PHE A 54 -3.68 -8.22 -4.86
CA PHE A 54 -2.33 -8.29 -4.29
C PHE A 54 -2.28 -9.29 -3.13
N SER A 55 -1.11 -9.88 -2.91
CA SER A 55 -0.84 -10.49 -1.62
C SER A 55 -0.65 -9.38 -0.56
N PHE A 56 -0.78 -9.74 0.71
CA PHE A 56 -0.50 -8.84 1.82
C PHE A 56 0.92 -8.28 1.72
N GLU A 57 1.89 -9.14 1.42
CA GLU A 57 3.29 -8.79 1.29
C GLU A 57 3.57 -7.87 0.10
N GLN A 58 2.84 -8.05 -1.02
CA GLN A 58 2.97 -7.17 -2.18
C GLN A 58 2.50 -5.74 -1.85
N ALA A 59 1.34 -5.60 -1.21
CA ALA A 59 0.83 -4.30 -0.78
C ALA A 59 1.75 -3.64 0.25
N ALA A 60 2.17 -4.40 1.28
CA ALA A 60 3.08 -3.93 2.31
C ALA A 60 4.45 -3.49 1.73
N TYR A 61 4.97 -4.22 0.75
CA TYR A 61 6.21 -3.87 0.07
C TYR A 61 6.08 -2.55 -0.70
N LEU A 62 4.99 -2.37 -1.47
CA LEU A 62 4.74 -1.12 -2.21
C LEU A 62 4.73 0.09 -1.27
N PHE A 63 4.01 0.00 -0.14
CA PHE A 63 3.93 1.09 0.83
C PHE A 63 5.28 1.35 1.50
N SER A 64 6.03 0.30 1.83
CA SER A 64 7.37 0.44 2.40
C SER A 64 8.34 1.15 1.43
N ARG A 65 8.30 0.77 0.15
CA ARG A 65 9.09 1.42 -0.90
C ARG A 65 8.73 2.90 -1.05
N LEU A 66 7.43 3.21 -1.04
CA LEU A 66 6.94 4.59 -1.11
C LEU A 66 7.50 5.44 0.04
N ALA A 67 7.53 4.92 1.27
CA ALA A 67 8.07 5.62 2.44
C ALA A 67 9.61 5.83 2.39
N GLU A 68 10.32 5.16 1.49
CA GLU A 68 11.76 5.33 1.27
C GLU A 68 12.09 6.43 0.25
N THR A 69 11.08 6.98 -0.40
CA THR A 69 11.22 8.07 -1.36
C THR A 69 11.07 9.45 -0.71
N ASN A 70 11.32 10.50 -1.47
CA ASN A 70 11.11 11.89 -1.03
C ASN A 70 9.64 12.33 -1.12
N LYS A 71 8.72 11.45 -1.54
CA LYS A 71 7.30 11.76 -1.62
C LYS A 71 6.70 11.86 -0.22
N GLU A 72 5.83 12.85 -0.02
CA GLU A 72 5.18 13.10 1.26
C GLU A 72 3.82 12.43 1.29
N ILE A 73 3.64 11.46 2.18
CA ILE A 73 2.33 10.89 2.45
C ILE A 73 1.60 11.83 3.40
N ILE A 74 0.55 12.50 2.91
CA ILE A 74 -0.20 13.50 3.68
C ILE A 74 -1.40 12.92 4.43
N GLY A 75 -1.80 11.70 4.10
CA GLY A 75 -2.89 10.99 4.73
C GLY A 75 -3.09 9.61 4.12
N PHE A 76 -3.87 8.79 4.82
CA PHE A 76 -4.30 7.49 4.31
C PHE A 76 -5.62 7.07 4.96
N ASP A 77 -6.34 6.20 4.27
CA ASP A 77 -7.46 5.44 4.82
C ASP A 77 -7.37 3.97 4.41
N LEU A 78 -8.07 3.14 5.15
CA LEU A 78 -8.30 1.72 4.86
C LEU A 78 -9.80 1.49 4.90
N VAL A 79 -10.38 1.01 3.80
CA VAL A 79 -11.81 0.87 3.63
C VAL A 79 -12.23 -0.57 3.31
N GLU A 80 -13.54 -0.83 3.35
CA GLU A 80 -14.18 -2.10 3.00
C GLU A 80 -13.81 -3.31 3.88
N VAL A 81 -13.23 -3.09 5.06
CA VAL A 81 -13.02 -4.16 6.05
C VAL A 81 -14.37 -4.52 6.67
N ALA A 82 -14.95 -5.64 6.24
CA ALA A 82 -16.24 -6.09 6.73
C ALA A 82 -16.10 -7.18 7.80
N PRO A 83 -16.87 -7.13 8.89
CA PRO A 83 -16.89 -8.21 9.86
C PRO A 83 -17.54 -9.46 9.26
N GLY A 84 -16.97 -10.64 9.55
CA GLY A 84 -17.53 -11.94 9.24
C GLY A 84 -17.94 -12.68 10.49
N ASP A 85 -18.19 -13.97 10.34
CA ASP A 85 -18.48 -14.87 11.48
C ASP A 85 -17.24 -15.18 12.32
N ASP A 86 -16.06 -14.84 11.80
CA ASP A 86 -14.77 -14.92 12.48
C ASP A 86 -14.06 -13.55 12.46
N ASP A 87 -12.92 -13.47 13.13
CA ASP A 87 -12.13 -12.25 13.23
C ASP A 87 -11.11 -12.09 12.07
N TRP A 88 -11.18 -12.89 11.00
CA TRP A 88 -10.13 -12.93 9.99
C TRP A 88 -9.98 -11.61 9.23
N ASP A 89 -11.06 -11.09 8.64
CA ASP A 89 -11.03 -9.82 7.89
C ASP A 89 -10.57 -8.66 8.78
N GLY A 90 -11.08 -8.62 10.01
CA GLY A 90 -10.68 -7.63 11.01
C GLY A 90 -9.20 -7.72 11.37
N ASN A 91 -8.67 -8.94 11.49
CA ASN A 91 -7.25 -9.18 11.78
C ASN A 91 -6.36 -8.72 10.62
N VAL A 92 -6.73 -9.07 9.37
CA VAL A 92 -6.00 -8.63 8.18
C VAL A 92 -6.03 -7.11 8.06
N GLY A 93 -7.20 -6.49 8.23
CA GLY A 93 -7.36 -5.03 8.19
C GLY A 93 -6.53 -4.33 9.27
N ALA A 94 -6.57 -4.81 10.51
CA ALA A 94 -5.78 -4.25 11.61
C ALA A 94 -4.27 -4.32 11.37
N ARG A 95 -3.78 -5.43 10.80
CA ARG A 95 -2.36 -5.59 10.45
C ARG A 95 -1.95 -4.65 9.32
N MET A 96 -2.79 -4.49 8.30
CA MET A 96 -2.52 -3.54 7.22
C MET A 96 -2.54 -2.09 7.73
N LEU A 97 -3.52 -1.74 8.55
CA LEU A 97 -3.61 -0.40 9.15
C LEU A 97 -2.38 -0.09 10.01
N PHE A 98 -1.94 -1.04 10.83
CA PHE A 98 -0.72 -0.89 11.64
C PHE A 98 0.51 -0.66 10.75
N HIS A 99 0.64 -1.42 9.65
CA HIS A 99 1.72 -1.24 8.69
C HIS A 99 1.66 0.16 8.05
N MET A 100 0.49 0.61 7.61
CA MET A 100 0.30 1.94 7.01
C MET A 100 0.64 3.07 8.00
N CYS A 101 0.33 2.93 9.28
CA CYS A 101 0.74 3.88 10.33
C CYS A 101 2.28 3.98 10.41
N GLY A 102 3.00 2.86 10.37
CA GLY A 102 4.45 2.83 10.37
C GLY A 102 5.07 3.49 9.12
N VAL A 103 4.50 3.22 7.96
CA VAL A 103 4.88 3.82 6.67
C VAL A 103 4.67 5.33 6.70
N PHE A 104 3.53 5.79 7.17
CA PHE A 104 3.22 7.21 7.33
C PHE A 104 4.22 7.91 8.25
N ALA A 105 4.48 7.35 9.43
CA ALA A 105 5.43 7.90 10.38
C ALA A 105 6.86 7.99 9.82
N LYS A 106 7.28 6.98 9.04
CA LYS A 106 8.59 6.97 8.35
C LYS A 106 8.66 8.09 7.29
N SER A 107 7.62 8.25 6.47
CA SER A 107 7.53 9.32 5.47
C SER A 107 7.66 10.71 6.09
N GLN A 108 7.02 10.97 7.24
CA GLN A 108 7.11 12.25 7.94
C GLN A 108 8.52 12.54 8.44
N LYS A 109 9.22 11.55 8.99
CA LYS A 109 10.60 11.71 9.48
C LYS A 109 11.57 12.05 8.34
N MET A 110 11.44 11.43 7.19
CA MET A 110 12.27 11.71 6.03
C MET A 110 12.06 13.13 5.53
N ASN A 111 10.83 13.61 5.48
CA ASN A 111 10.50 14.98 5.04
C ASN A 111 11.04 16.05 6.01
N VAL A 112 10.98 15.81 7.32
CA VAL A 112 11.58 16.71 8.32
C VAL A 112 13.09 16.76 8.15
N GLY A 113 13.75 15.62 7.96
CA GLY A 113 15.19 15.55 7.74
C GLY A 113 15.65 16.31 6.48
N ASN A 114 14.88 16.25 5.42
CA ASN A 114 15.15 16.99 4.18
C ASN A 114 14.96 18.51 4.37
N LYS A 115 13.91 18.96 5.05
CA LYS A 115 13.68 20.37 5.36
C LYS A 115 14.82 21.01 6.18
N ILE A 116 15.39 20.25 7.13
CA ILE A 116 16.51 20.73 7.96
C ILE A 116 17.81 20.87 7.14
N LYS A 117 18.02 20.05 6.12
CA LYS A 117 19.20 20.15 5.24
C LYS A 117 19.19 21.37 4.32
N PHE A 118 18.01 21.88 3.95
CA PHE A 118 17.89 23.07 3.09
C PHE A 118 18.04 24.40 3.84
N ASN A 119 17.96 24.39 5.19
CA ASN A 119 18.10 25.59 6.03
C ASN A 119 19.50 25.76 6.62
N ARG A 120 20.48 25.06 6.10
CA ARG A 120 21.91 25.19 6.41
C ARG A 120 22.67 25.70 5.19
#